data_fa6b053e85b57abdc14871da2abbdbcb
#
_entry.id   fa6b053e85b57abdc14871da2abbdbcb
#
_cell.length_a   1.000
_cell.length_b   1.000
_cell.length_c   1.000
_cell.angle_alpha   90.00
_cell.angle_beta   90.00
_cell.angle_gamma   90.00
#
_symmetry.space_group_name_H-M   'P 1'
#
loop_
_entity.id
_entity.type
_entity.pdbx_description
1 polymer ?
#
loop_
_entity_poly.entity_id
_entity_poly.type
_entity_poly.pdbx_seq_one_letter_code
_entity_poly.pdbx_strand_id
1 'polypeptide(L)'
;MSEVXSASRKHQWIFFSRTIMTPSDPLPDFSADSLLAEANRCVSCGLCLPHCPTYKLTQSEADSPRGRIALISGAVEGRIPMNARFALHMDRCLTCRACEAVCPNHVGFGQLMDGSRAMMKSVPLDPGKEQPERKKSGLRRWVEKELIARPSRMDLLRPLLRFYQQSGLQHVLRKSSSLGETRFALLEAQLPHVGRPEGGARSWRPVYPSIGKYRGEVGLFLGCVARLTDVETINAAIFVLNRLGYTVRVPPTQTCCGALHQHGGDKRTAEQXARQNMEAFDEPGPSAIISTASGCGAQLSEYAAMFSSASSGPARSGSAESPMDASKCQHDRFVEKVFDISEFLVTAKGWDGVRLAPLPHAIAVHEPCSLRNVLRASRHAYALLTRIPEARILPLGGNDQCCGAAGTYFLDQPEMAQALLHDKLAAVEASGARYLATSNIGCAMHIAAGLRREAQEPGSEVEVLHPVTLLARQMSII
;
A
#
# COMPACT_ATOMS: atom_id res chain seq x y z
N MET A 1 67.99 -32.35 -10.32
CA MET A 1 66.97 -33.17 -11.02
C MET A 1 65.81 -33.42 -10.07
N SER A 2 64.84 -32.59 -10.10
CA SER A 2 63.59 -32.82 -9.42
C SER A 2 62.55 -31.81 -9.95
N GLU A 3 61.58 -32.35 -10.60
CA GLU A 3 60.47 -31.62 -11.16
C GLU A 3 59.49 -31.18 -10.04
N VAL A 4 59.12 -29.90 -10.07
CA VAL A 4 58.07 -29.34 -9.20
C VAL A 4 56.77 -29.25 -9.99
N UNK A 5 55.78 -30.02 -9.85
CA UNK A 5 54.71 -29.94 -10.34
C UNK A 5 53.97 -28.99 -9.97
N SER A 6 53.70 -28.22 -10.73
CA SER A 6 52.72 -27.10 -10.65
C SER A 6 51.29 -27.67 -10.63
N ALA A 7 50.66 -27.65 -9.50
CA ALA A 7 49.26 -27.99 -9.39
C ALA A 7 48.40 -26.80 -9.87
N SER A 8 47.98 -26.85 -11.12
CA SER A 8 46.98 -25.94 -11.68
C SER A 8 45.63 -26.19 -11.02
N ARG A 9 45.15 -25.27 -10.15
CA ARG A 9 43.75 -25.27 -9.68
C ARG A 9 42.85 -24.88 -10.84
N LYS A 10 42.24 -25.88 -11.43
CA LYS A 10 41.13 -25.64 -12.38
C LYS A 10 39.97 -25.08 -11.60
N HIS A 11 39.68 -23.78 -11.75
CA HIS A 11 38.42 -23.20 -11.34
C HIS A 11 37.33 -23.85 -12.20
N GLN A 12 36.63 -24.76 -11.61
CA GLN A 12 35.44 -25.40 -12.20
C GLN A 12 34.32 -24.39 -12.15
N TRP A 13 34.26 -23.55 -13.20
CA TRP A 13 33.08 -22.71 -13.42
C TRP A 13 31.89 -23.67 -13.64
N ILE A 14 31.00 -23.71 -12.69
CA ILE A 14 29.71 -24.36 -12.87
C ILE A 14 28.96 -23.46 -13.87
N PHE A 15 29.04 -23.82 -15.12
CA PHE A 15 28.17 -23.25 -16.14
C PHE A 15 26.75 -23.61 -15.72
N PHE A 16 25.99 -22.58 -15.27
CA PHE A 16 24.54 -22.68 -15.30
C PHE A 16 24.19 -23.07 -16.73
N SER A 17 23.65 -24.24 -16.89
CA SER A 17 23.13 -24.69 -18.16
C SER A 17 22.24 -23.56 -18.70
N ARG A 18 22.65 -22.94 -19.81
CA ARG A 18 21.79 -22.01 -20.54
C ARG A 18 20.61 -22.85 -21.01
N THR A 19 19.57 -22.89 -20.19
CA THR A 19 18.27 -23.33 -20.68
C THR A 19 17.93 -22.34 -21.78
N ILE A 20 17.99 -22.81 -23.03
CA ILE A 20 17.59 -22.01 -24.19
C ILE A 20 16.10 -21.71 -23.99
N MET A 21 15.79 -20.50 -23.56
CA MET A 21 14.40 -20.06 -23.40
C MET A 21 13.71 -20.10 -24.75
N THR A 22 12.63 -20.82 -24.85
CA THR A 22 11.81 -20.81 -26.04
C THR A 22 11.04 -19.46 -26.11
N PRO A 23 10.61 -19.02 -27.30
CA PRO A 23 9.84 -17.77 -27.41
C PRO A 23 8.56 -17.73 -26.59
N SER A 24 8.11 -18.88 -26.10
CA SER A 24 6.92 -19.00 -25.23
C SER A 24 7.24 -18.94 -23.73
N ASP A 25 8.53 -18.93 -23.34
CA ASP A 25 8.89 -18.84 -21.92
C ASP A 25 8.63 -17.41 -21.41
N PRO A 26 7.94 -17.26 -20.27
CA PRO A 26 7.70 -15.92 -19.73
C PRO A 26 9.02 -15.26 -19.35
N LEU A 27 9.19 -14.00 -19.76
CA LEU A 27 10.34 -13.18 -19.38
C LEU A 27 10.38 -13.04 -17.85
N PRO A 28 11.57 -13.05 -17.25
CA PRO A 28 11.67 -12.82 -15.80
C PRO A 28 11.13 -11.43 -15.43
N ASP A 29 10.38 -11.38 -14.35
CA ASP A 29 9.72 -10.15 -13.88
C ASP A 29 10.70 -9.04 -13.48
N PHE A 30 11.96 -9.37 -13.19
CA PHE A 30 13.04 -8.43 -12.88
C PHE A 30 14.37 -8.97 -13.43
N SER A 31 15.19 -8.08 -13.99
CA SER A 31 16.54 -8.49 -14.38
C SER A 31 17.49 -8.50 -13.18
N ALA A 32 18.35 -9.50 -13.10
CA ALA A 32 19.40 -9.61 -12.09
C ALA A 32 20.33 -8.38 -12.12
N ASP A 33 20.67 -7.93 -13.33
CA ASP A 33 21.57 -6.79 -13.53
C ASP A 33 20.97 -5.49 -12.96
N SER A 34 19.67 -5.25 -13.13
CA SER A 34 19.03 -4.04 -12.60
C SER A 34 18.98 -4.07 -11.06
N LEU A 35 18.76 -5.24 -10.46
CA LEU A 35 18.79 -5.39 -9.01
C LEU A 35 20.20 -5.13 -8.44
N LEU A 36 21.23 -5.68 -9.10
CA LEU A 36 22.63 -5.43 -8.68
C LEU A 36 23.02 -3.97 -8.84
N ALA A 37 22.63 -3.34 -9.94
CA ALA A 37 22.93 -1.92 -10.16
C ALA A 37 22.33 -1.06 -9.05
N GLU A 38 21.09 -1.31 -8.66
CA GLU A 38 20.42 -0.57 -7.58
C GLU A 38 21.05 -0.90 -6.21
N ALA A 39 21.33 -2.19 -5.95
CA ALA A 39 21.94 -2.62 -4.69
C ALA A 39 23.33 -2.00 -4.48
N ASN A 40 24.10 -1.86 -5.56
CA ASN A 40 25.46 -1.30 -5.54
C ASN A 40 25.50 0.20 -5.22
N ARG A 41 24.36 0.88 -5.26
CA ARG A 41 24.26 2.27 -4.79
C ARG A 41 24.39 2.37 -3.27
N CYS A 42 24.21 1.25 -2.55
CA CYS A 42 24.28 1.23 -1.09
C CYS A 42 25.73 1.23 -0.60
N VAL A 43 26.12 2.26 0.14
CA VAL A 43 27.47 2.38 0.73
C VAL A 43 27.52 1.87 2.18
N SER A 44 26.49 1.17 2.62
CA SER A 44 26.38 0.52 3.95
C SER A 44 26.57 1.47 5.15
N CYS A 45 26.29 2.77 5.00
CA CYS A 45 26.54 3.80 6.04
C CYS A 45 25.72 3.61 7.32
N GLY A 46 24.60 2.89 7.28
CA GLY A 46 23.79 2.58 8.46
C GLY A 46 22.73 3.61 8.85
N LEU A 47 22.61 4.75 8.16
CA LEU A 47 21.61 5.80 8.47
C LEU A 47 20.17 5.29 8.43
N CYS A 48 19.91 4.22 7.69
CA CYS A 48 18.59 3.59 7.59
C CYS A 48 18.20 2.73 8.82
N LEU A 49 19.17 2.33 9.65
CA LEU A 49 18.94 1.38 10.76
C LEU A 49 17.92 1.89 11.79
N PRO A 50 18.07 3.13 12.33
CA PRO A 50 17.14 3.63 13.34
C PRO A 50 15.69 3.78 12.83
N HIS A 51 15.52 3.84 11.52
CA HIS A 51 14.21 4.07 10.91
C HIS A 51 13.50 2.76 10.52
N CYS A 52 14.21 1.62 10.62
CA CYS A 52 13.66 0.33 10.21
C CYS A 52 12.90 -0.34 11.35
N PRO A 53 11.55 -0.51 11.21
CA PRO A 53 10.77 -1.13 12.30
C PRO A 53 11.16 -2.58 12.56
N THR A 54 11.51 -3.35 11.52
CA THR A 54 11.88 -4.76 11.72
C THR A 54 13.26 -4.88 12.39
N TYR A 55 14.20 -4.00 12.05
CA TYR A 55 15.49 -3.97 12.74
C TYR A 55 15.32 -3.57 14.22
N LYS A 56 14.47 -2.61 14.52
CA LYS A 56 14.18 -2.21 15.91
C LYS A 56 13.67 -3.39 16.74
N LEU A 57 12.78 -4.20 16.17
CA LEU A 57 12.18 -5.35 16.87
C LEU A 57 13.16 -6.52 17.02
N THR A 58 13.92 -6.84 15.97
CA THR A 58 14.74 -8.07 15.96
C THR A 58 16.19 -7.88 16.36
N GLN A 59 16.72 -6.66 16.23
CA GLN A 59 18.15 -6.32 16.37
C GLN A 59 19.03 -7.17 15.46
N SER A 60 18.45 -7.78 14.44
CA SER A 60 19.15 -8.61 13.46
C SER A 60 19.56 -7.79 12.26
N GLU A 61 20.84 -7.81 11.92
CA GLU A 61 21.35 -7.12 10.71
C GLU A 61 20.67 -7.63 9.45
N ALA A 62 20.33 -8.93 9.38
CA ALA A 62 19.64 -9.53 8.24
C ALA A 62 18.21 -8.96 8.05
N ASP A 63 17.62 -8.40 9.11
CA ASP A 63 16.30 -7.73 9.06
C ASP A 63 16.43 -6.21 8.90
N SER A 64 17.67 -5.70 8.73
CA SER A 64 17.92 -4.28 8.46
C SER A 64 17.85 -3.98 6.96
N PRO A 65 17.67 -2.72 6.56
CA PRO A 65 17.64 -2.39 5.12
C PRO A 65 18.96 -2.70 4.42
N ARG A 66 20.11 -2.28 4.98
CA ARG A 66 21.41 -2.54 4.35
C ARG A 66 21.74 -4.04 4.37
N GLY A 67 21.34 -4.76 5.42
CA GLY A 67 21.50 -6.22 5.50
C GLY A 67 20.71 -6.93 4.41
N ARG A 68 19.45 -6.52 4.19
CA ARG A 68 18.64 -7.06 3.09
C ARG A 68 19.26 -6.75 1.73
N ILE A 69 19.82 -5.55 1.52
CA ILE A 69 20.52 -5.20 0.27
C ILE A 69 21.72 -6.17 0.06
N ALA A 70 22.52 -6.40 1.10
CA ALA A 70 23.65 -7.31 1.04
C ALA A 70 23.20 -8.75 0.74
N LEU A 71 22.08 -9.19 1.34
CA LEU A 71 21.51 -10.51 1.05
C LEU A 71 21.03 -10.61 -0.41
N ILE A 72 20.36 -9.59 -0.92
CA ILE A 72 19.89 -9.54 -2.32
C ILE A 72 21.10 -9.62 -3.27
N SER A 73 22.13 -8.79 -3.05
CA SER A 73 23.37 -8.82 -3.88
C SER A 73 24.00 -10.20 -3.86
N GLY A 74 24.19 -10.77 -2.67
CA GLY A 74 24.79 -12.09 -2.52
C GLY A 74 24.00 -13.20 -3.21
N ALA A 75 22.67 -13.11 -3.18
CA ALA A 75 21.80 -14.09 -3.84
C ALA A 75 21.84 -13.95 -5.37
N VAL A 76 21.79 -12.71 -5.87
CA VAL A 76 21.85 -12.43 -7.33
C VAL A 76 23.20 -12.86 -7.91
N GLU A 77 24.30 -12.62 -7.17
CA GLU A 77 25.64 -13.02 -7.57
C GLU A 77 25.92 -14.54 -7.37
N GLY A 78 24.98 -15.26 -6.80
CA GLY A 78 25.14 -16.71 -6.53
C GLY A 78 26.07 -17.04 -5.37
N ARG A 79 26.44 -16.04 -4.56
CA ARG A 79 27.32 -16.24 -3.39
C ARG A 79 26.59 -16.88 -2.21
N ILE A 80 25.28 -16.66 -2.11
CA ILE A 80 24.44 -17.26 -1.08
C ILE A 80 23.19 -17.89 -1.74
N PRO A 81 22.65 -18.98 -1.17
CA PRO A 81 21.42 -19.56 -1.72
C PRO A 81 20.18 -18.77 -1.33
N MET A 82 19.20 -18.72 -2.22
CA MET A 82 17.86 -18.22 -1.90
C MET A 82 17.08 -19.34 -1.21
N ASN A 83 17.33 -19.52 0.07
CA ASN A 83 16.70 -20.57 0.88
C ASN A 83 15.63 -19.99 1.81
N ALA A 84 15.06 -20.83 2.70
CA ALA A 84 14.02 -20.41 3.64
C ALA A 84 14.45 -19.26 4.57
N ARG A 85 15.73 -19.20 4.94
CA ARG A 85 16.25 -18.09 5.79
C ARG A 85 16.28 -16.77 5.01
N PHE A 86 16.76 -16.81 3.76
CA PHE A 86 16.71 -15.64 2.88
C PHE A 86 15.26 -15.13 2.76
N ALA A 87 14.33 -16.05 2.45
CA ALA A 87 12.91 -15.71 2.30
C ALA A 87 12.33 -15.10 3.57
N LEU A 88 12.67 -15.63 4.75
CA LEU A 88 12.21 -15.10 6.03
C LEU A 88 12.55 -13.61 6.19
N HIS A 89 13.80 -13.24 5.91
CA HIS A 89 14.24 -11.85 6.05
C HIS A 89 13.58 -10.92 5.02
N MET A 90 13.33 -11.41 3.80
CA MET A 90 12.61 -10.63 2.78
C MET A 90 11.12 -10.47 3.14
N ASP A 91 10.48 -11.54 3.65
CA ASP A 91 9.05 -11.55 4.02
C ASP A 91 8.76 -10.70 5.26
N ARG A 92 9.72 -10.55 6.17
CA ARG A 92 9.59 -9.67 7.34
C ARG A 92 9.56 -8.18 6.97
N CYS A 93 10.01 -7.80 5.79
CA CYS A 93 10.02 -6.39 5.40
C CYS A 93 8.59 -5.88 5.15
N LEU A 94 8.21 -4.79 5.82
CA LEU A 94 6.90 -4.13 5.68
C LEU A 94 6.78 -3.29 4.39
N THR A 95 7.86 -3.09 3.67
CA THR A 95 7.94 -2.18 2.52
C THR A 95 7.45 -0.76 2.88
N CYS A 96 7.73 -0.32 4.11
CA CYS A 96 7.31 1.00 4.61
C CYS A 96 8.16 2.15 4.05
N ARG A 97 9.32 1.85 3.46
CA ARG A 97 10.23 2.76 2.76
C ARG A 97 10.78 3.93 3.61
N ALA A 98 10.73 3.81 4.95
CA ALA A 98 11.37 4.78 5.83
C ALA A 98 12.89 4.86 5.59
N CYS A 99 13.52 3.71 5.31
CA CYS A 99 14.94 3.61 4.97
C CYS A 99 15.29 4.38 3.68
N GLU A 100 14.38 4.36 2.70
CA GLU A 100 14.54 5.06 1.42
C GLU A 100 14.45 6.58 1.61
N ALA A 101 13.51 7.01 2.45
CA ALA A 101 13.28 8.44 2.73
C ALA A 101 14.50 9.12 3.38
N VAL A 102 15.35 8.36 4.09
CA VAL A 102 16.53 8.89 4.80
C VAL A 102 17.85 8.54 4.10
N CYS A 103 17.80 7.86 2.97
CA CYS A 103 19.00 7.39 2.28
C CYS A 103 19.68 8.53 1.51
N PRO A 104 20.93 8.92 1.85
CA PRO A 104 21.63 9.99 1.12
C PRO A 104 21.99 9.60 -0.32
N ASN A 105 22.10 8.29 -0.61
CA ASN A 105 22.39 7.79 -1.95
C ASN A 105 21.11 7.46 -2.74
N HIS A 106 19.94 7.75 -2.18
CA HIS A 106 18.65 7.54 -2.84
C HIS A 106 18.50 6.12 -3.39
N VAL A 107 18.90 5.09 -2.61
CA VAL A 107 18.71 3.68 -3.00
C VAL A 107 17.22 3.38 -3.08
N GLY A 108 16.75 2.88 -4.23
CA GLY A 108 15.36 2.49 -4.46
C GLY A 108 15.02 1.18 -3.76
N PHE A 109 14.98 1.22 -2.45
CA PHE A 109 14.80 0.03 -1.60
C PHE A 109 13.48 -0.69 -1.88
N GLY A 110 12.42 0.07 -2.20
CA GLY A 110 11.13 -0.52 -2.60
C GLY A 110 11.28 -1.43 -3.82
N GLN A 111 11.99 -0.95 -4.84
CA GLN A 111 12.25 -1.71 -6.06
C GLN A 111 13.08 -2.97 -5.78
N LEU A 112 14.09 -2.85 -4.91
CA LEU A 112 14.91 -4.00 -4.49
C LEU A 112 14.07 -5.08 -3.82
N MET A 113 13.16 -4.67 -2.93
CA MET A 113 12.28 -5.62 -2.23
C MET A 113 11.29 -6.29 -3.19
N ASP A 114 10.66 -5.51 -4.07
CA ASP A 114 9.70 -6.06 -5.04
C ASP A 114 10.41 -7.03 -6.01
N GLY A 115 11.61 -6.65 -6.48
CA GLY A 115 12.42 -7.50 -7.35
C GLY A 115 12.87 -8.78 -6.67
N SER A 116 13.34 -8.70 -5.41
CA SER A 116 13.77 -9.88 -4.66
C SER A 116 12.59 -10.85 -4.43
N ARG A 117 11.41 -10.33 -4.15
CA ARG A 117 10.20 -11.14 -3.98
C ARG A 117 9.75 -11.79 -5.29
N ALA A 118 9.91 -11.08 -6.42
CA ALA A 118 9.64 -11.64 -7.75
C ALA A 118 10.62 -12.78 -8.06
N MET A 119 11.91 -12.60 -7.76
CA MET A 119 12.92 -13.65 -7.90
C MET A 119 12.59 -14.89 -7.07
N MET A 120 12.19 -14.70 -5.81
CA MET A 120 11.80 -15.82 -4.93
C MET A 120 10.60 -16.61 -5.45
N LYS A 121 9.77 -16.02 -6.30
CA LYS A 121 8.65 -16.73 -6.94
C LYS A 121 9.09 -17.54 -8.16
N SER A 122 10.10 -17.08 -8.88
CA SER A 122 10.57 -17.70 -10.12
C SER A 122 11.59 -18.81 -9.88
N VAL A 123 12.22 -18.87 -8.70
CA VAL A 123 13.29 -19.85 -8.38
C VAL A 123 12.85 -20.70 -7.18
N PRO A 124 12.98 -22.04 -7.26
CA PRO A 124 12.73 -22.88 -6.09
C PRO A 124 13.73 -22.55 -4.97
N LEU A 125 13.20 -22.29 -3.76
CA LEU A 125 14.04 -21.86 -2.62
C LEU A 125 14.96 -22.96 -2.09
N ASP A 126 14.50 -24.21 -2.11
CA ASP A 126 15.28 -25.37 -1.69
C ASP A 126 14.95 -26.55 -2.60
N PRO A 127 15.79 -26.80 -3.64
CA PRO A 127 15.54 -27.96 -4.51
C PRO A 127 15.50 -29.26 -3.70
N GLY A 128 14.40 -29.97 -3.77
CA GLY A 128 14.22 -31.25 -3.09
C GLY A 128 13.51 -31.22 -1.74
N LYS A 129 13.15 -30.02 -1.24
CA LYS A 129 12.33 -29.91 -0.02
C LYS A 129 10.99 -29.27 -0.32
N GLU A 130 9.92 -29.92 0.09
CA GLU A 130 8.60 -29.28 0.07
C GLU A 130 8.59 -28.13 1.10
N GLN A 131 8.18 -26.95 0.66
CA GLN A 131 8.04 -25.79 1.54
C GLN A 131 6.54 -25.53 1.77
N PRO A 132 5.93 -26.20 2.73
CA PRO A 132 4.49 -26.07 2.96
C PRO A 132 4.06 -24.68 3.41
N GLU A 133 4.93 -23.98 4.11
CA GLU A 133 4.57 -22.67 4.70
C GLU A 133 4.47 -21.52 3.69
N ARG A 134 5.16 -21.59 2.57
CA ARG A 134 5.17 -20.52 1.57
C ARG A 134 4.13 -20.66 0.48
N LYS A 135 3.59 -21.83 0.28
CA LYS A 135 2.50 -22.02 -0.69
C LYS A 135 1.24 -21.36 -0.12
N LYS A 136 0.97 -20.14 -0.56
CA LYS A 136 -0.36 -19.54 -0.29
C LYS A 136 -1.39 -20.60 -0.67
N SER A 137 -2.32 -20.89 0.22
CA SER A 137 -3.39 -21.86 -0.07
C SER A 137 -4.06 -21.50 -1.39
N GLY A 138 -4.53 -22.50 -2.12
CA GLY A 138 -5.26 -22.28 -3.37
C GLY A 138 -6.40 -21.29 -3.18
N LEU A 139 -7.09 -21.39 -2.05
CA LEU A 139 -8.15 -20.47 -1.66
C LEU A 139 -7.64 -19.02 -1.55
N ARG A 140 -6.50 -18.79 -0.88
CA ARG A 140 -5.93 -17.44 -0.72
C ARG A 140 -5.56 -16.84 -2.08
N ARG A 141 -4.92 -17.62 -2.97
CA ARG A 141 -4.60 -17.18 -4.34
C ARG A 141 -5.85 -16.85 -5.13
N TRP A 142 -6.88 -17.69 -4.98
CA TRP A 142 -8.18 -17.44 -5.62
C TRP A 142 -8.81 -16.14 -5.11
N VAL A 143 -8.81 -15.91 -3.79
CA VAL A 143 -9.32 -14.67 -3.18
C VAL A 143 -8.58 -13.44 -3.73
N GLU A 144 -7.25 -13.49 -3.77
CA GLU A 144 -6.43 -12.37 -4.27
C GLU A 144 -6.72 -12.08 -5.76
N LYS A 145 -6.82 -13.10 -6.61
CA LYS A 145 -7.01 -12.95 -8.06
C LYS A 145 -8.46 -12.73 -8.47
N GLU A 146 -9.39 -13.45 -7.87
CA GLU A 146 -10.76 -13.51 -8.35
C GLU A 146 -11.72 -12.65 -7.52
N LEU A 147 -11.38 -12.30 -6.31
CA LEU A 147 -12.23 -11.49 -5.46
C LEU A 147 -11.67 -10.05 -5.33
N ILE A 148 -10.46 -9.92 -4.79
CA ILE A 148 -9.85 -8.60 -4.50
C ILE A 148 -9.59 -7.83 -5.80
N ALA A 149 -9.12 -8.50 -6.85
CA ALA A 149 -8.81 -7.87 -8.13
C ALA A 149 -10.05 -7.54 -8.97
N ARG A 150 -11.25 -7.99 -8.56
CA ARG A 150 -12.48 -7.78 -9.33
C ARG A 150 -13.52 -6.95 -8.55
N PRO A 151 -13.61 -5.64 -8.80
CA PRO A 151 -14.47 -4.72 -8.04
C PRO A 151 -15.94 -5.12 -7.97
N SER A 152 -16.51 -5.62 -9.07
CA SER A 152 -17.91 -6.07 -9.09
C SER A 152 -18.20 -7.20 -8.10
N ARG A 153 -17.23 -8.11 -7.91
CA ARG A 153 -17.37 -9.19 -6.93
C ARG A 153 -17.27 -8.68 -5.49
N MET A 154 -16.43 -7.67 -5.27
CA MET A 154 -16.33 -7.00 -3.96
C MET A 154 -17.65 -6.31 -3.61
N ASP A 155 -18.30 -5.66 -4.58
CA ASP A 155 -19.61 -5.03 -4.36
C ASP A 155 -20.69 -6.06 -3.98
N LEU A 156 -20.62 -7.29 -4.55
CA LEU A 156 -21.55 -8.38 -4.22
C LEU A 156 -21.40 -8.89 -2.79
N LEU A 157 -20.22 -8.73 -2.18
CA LEU A 157 -20.01 -9.12 -0.77
C LEU A 157 -20.67 -8.16 0.21
N ARG A 158 -20.89 -6.90 -0.19
CA ARG A 158 -21.39 -5.86 0.72
C ARG A 158 -22.70 -6.24 1.41
N PRO A 159 -23.77 -6.69 0.70
CA PRO A 159 -25.00 -7.07 1.40
C PRO A 159 -24.82 -8.26 2.34
N LEU A 160 -23.96 -9.22 2.00
CA LEU A 160 -23.65 -10.37 2.87
C LEU A 160 -22.98 -9.92 4.17
N LEU A 161 -21.96 -9.05 4.06
CA LEU A 161 -21.24 -8.54 5.23
C LEU A 161 -22.16 -7.68 6.10
N ARG A 162 -23.02 -6.87 5.49
CA ARG A 162 -24.01 -6.08 6.22
C ARG A 162 -25.00 -6.97 6.96
N PHE A 163 -25.52 -8.03 6.32
CA PHE A 163 -26.40 -8.99 6.96
C PHE A 163 -25.70 -9.65 8.16
N TYR A 164 -24.45 -10.09 7.97
CA TYR A 164 -23.62 -10.68 9.04
C TYR A 164 -23.49 -9.71 10.23
N GLN A 165 -23.32 -8.42 9.99
CA GLN A 165 -23.19 -7.41 11.04
C GLN A 165 -24.53 -7.08 11.70
N GLN A 166 -25.59 -6.94 10.91
CA GLN A 166 -26.91 -6.54 11.37
C GLN A 166 -27.66 -7.67 12.09
N SER A 167 -27.38 -8.93 11.75
CA SER A 167 -27.99 -10.11 12.40
C SER A 167 -27.47 -10.37 13.82
N GLY A 168 -26.44 -9.65 14.24
CA GLY A 168 -25.80 -9.89 15.55
C GLY A 168 -24.81 -11.04 15.56
N LEU A 169 -24.69 -11.79 14.46
CA LEU A 169 -23.77 -12.92 14.36
C LEU A 169 -22.32 -12.49 14.61
N GLN A 170 -21.92 -11.30 14.11
CA GLN A 170 -20.61 -10.72 14.36
C GLN A 170 -20.35 -10.55 15.86
N HIS A 171 -21.32 -10.00 16.59
CA HIS A 171 -21.20 -9.78 18.04
C HIS A 171 -21.02 -11.11 18.77
N VAL A 172 -21.83 -12.11 18.42
CA VAL A 172 -21.76 -13.46 19.01
C VAL A 172 -20.39 -14.09 18.75
N LEU A 173 -19.89 -14.03 17.51
CA LEU A 173 -18.61 -14.61 17.15
C LEU A 173 -17.44 -13.90 17.84
N ARG A 174 -17.47 -12.59 17.94
CA ARG A 174 -16.43 -11.81 18.64
C ARG A 174 -16.41 -12.08 20.15
N LYS A 175 -17.60 -12.28 20.75
CA LYS A 175 -17.73 -12.54 22.18
C LYS A 175 -17.42 -13.99 22.55
N SER A 176 -17.72 -14.93 21.66
CA SER A 176 -17.41 -16.35 21.86
C SER A 176 -15.95 -16.60 21.48
N SER A 177 -15.06 -16.89 22.35
CA SER A 177 -13.67 -17.22 22.03
C SER A 177 -13.51 -18.47 21.10
N SER A 178 -14.59 -18.87 20.43
CA SER A 178 -14.64 -20.05 19.57
C SER A 178 -13.72 -19.99 18.34
N LEU A 179 -13.33 -18.79 17.91
CA LEU A 179 -12.41 -18.63 16.76
C LEU A 179 -10.94 -18.80 17.15
N GLY A 180 -10.60 -18.73 18.43
CA GLY A 180 -9.21 -18.84 18.90
C GLY A 180 -8.29 -17.82 18.22
N GLU A 181 -7.02 -18.21 18.04
CA GLU A 181 -6.00 -17.39 17.38
C GLU A 181 -5.86 -17.74 15.89
N THR A 182 -6.95 -18.09 15.24
CA THR A 182 -6.91 -18.46 13.82
C THR A 182 -6.72 -17.23 12.92
N ARG A 183 -6.23 -17.46 11.70
CA ARG A 183 -6.14 -16.43 10.67
C ARG A 183 -7.50 -15.81 10.33
N PHE A 184 -8.57 -16.60 10.48
CA PHE A 184 -9.94 -16.12 10.28
C PHE A 184 -10.33 -15.11 11.37
N ALA A 185 -9.97 -15.39 12.63
CA ALA A 185 -10.20 -14.47 13.75
C ALA A 185 -9.48 -13.14 13.52
N LEU A 186 -8.21 -13.19 13.06
CA LEU A 186 -7.43 -12.00 12.75
C LEU A 186 -8.09 -11.15 11.63
N LEU A 187 -8.60 -11.80 10.59
CA LEU A 187 -9.31 -11.11 9.49
C LEU A 187 -10.63 -10.50 9.98
N GLU A 188 -11.42 -11.27 10.74
CA GLU A 188 -12.70 -10.82 11.26
C GLU A 188 -12.53 -9.62 12.20
N ALA A 189 -11.50 -9.66 13.04
CA ALA A 189 -11.17 -8.55 13.96
C ALA A 189 -10.89 -7.23 13.21
N GLN A 190 -10.33 -7.32 12.00
CA GLN A 190 -10.06 -6.14 11.17
C GLN A 190 -11.32 -5.54 10.53
N LEU A 191 -12.42 -6.31 10.42
CA LEU A 191 -13.59 -5.88 9.66
C LEU A 191 -14.28 -4.68 10.32
N PRO A 192 -14.33 -3.50 9.66
CA PRO A 192 -15.06 -2.34 10.17
C PRO A 192 -16.55 -2.46 9.85
N HIS A 193 -17.33 -1.50 10.32
CA HIS A 193 -18.73 -1.39 9.93
C HIS A 193 -18.84 -1.14 8.43
N VAL A 194 -19.62 -1.96 7.73
CA VAL A 194 -19.76 -1.86 6.26
C VAL A 194 -20.98 -1.00 5.91
N GLY A 195 -20.73 0.21 5.44
CA GLY A 195 -21.74 1.18 5.04
C GLY A 195 -22.37 0.92 3.67
N ARG A 196 -23.13 1.90 3.19
CA ARG A 196 -23.70 1.93 1.82
C ARG A 196 -23.13 3.10 1.03
N PRO A 197 -22.93 2.93 -0.28
CA PRO A 197 -22.60 4.06 -1.15
C PRO A 197 -23.66 5.15 -1.06
N GLU A 198 -23.27 6.38 -1.39
CA GLU A 198 -24.15 7.55 -1.31
C GLU A 198 -25.45 7.32 -2.07
N GLY A 199 -26.56 7.73 -1.45
CA GLY A 199 -27.90 7.52 -2.00
C GLY A 199 -28.48 6.12 -1.73
N GLY A 200 -27.84 5.30 -0.88
CA GLY A 200 -28.32 3.97 -0.51
C GLY A 200 -28.19 2.92 -1.62
N ALA A 201 -27.46 3.23 -2.67
CA ALA A 201 -27.30 2.37 -3.84
C ALA A 201 -26.57 1.07 -3.50
N ARG A 202 -26.77 0.04 -4.31
CA ARG A 202 -26.03 -1.24 -4.18
C ARG A 202 -24.59 -1.12 -4.66
N SER A 203 -24.34 -0.23 -5.63
CA SER A 203 -23.01 -0.01 -6.22
C SER A 203 -22.76 1.49 -6.40
N TRP A 204 -21.52 1.85 -6.63
CA TRP A 204 -21.10 3.23 -6.87
C TRP A 204 -21.62 3.72 -8.24
N ARG A 205 -22.10 4.99 -8.28
CA ARG A 205 -22.53 5.64 -9.53
C ARG A 205 -21.30 6.05 -10.33
N PRO A 206 -21.37 6.00 -11.66
CA PRO A 206 -20.22 6.47 -12.49
C PRO A 206 -19.93 7.96 -12.34
N VAL A 207 -20.95 8.77 -12.04
CA VAL A 207 -20.82 10.23 -11.95
C VAL A 207 -21.65 10.76 -10.78
N TYR A 208 -21.07 11.67 -10.00
CA TYR A 208 -21.71 12.44 -8.94
C TYR A 208 -21.55 13.91 -9.29
N PRO A 209 -22.64 14.60 -9.72
CA PRO A 209 -22.58 15.98 -10.20
C PRO A 209 -22.15 16.97 -9.10
N SER A 210 -21.45 18.02 -9.51
CA SER A 210 -21.10 19.13 -8.62
C SER A 210 -22.34 19.87 -8.11
N ILE A 211 -22.22 20.46 -6.94
CA ILE A 211 -23.26 21.31 -6.33
C ILE A 211 -22.79 22.77 -6.45
N GLY A 212 -23.68 23.65 -6.94
CA GLY A 212 -23.39 25.07 -7.09
C GLY A 212 -22.52 25.35 -8.32
N LYS A 213 -21.55 26.27 -8.17
CA LYS A 213 -20.70 26.71 -9.30
C LYS A 213 -19.73 25.60 -9.71
N TYR A 214 -19.86 25.13 -10.95
CA TYR A 214 -18.98 24.11 -11.54
C TYR A 214 -17.53 24.61 -11.61
N ARG A 215 -16.60 23.80 -11.14
CA ARG A 215 -15.16 24.11 -11.09
C ARG A 215 -14.28 23.09 -11.83
N GLY A 216 -14.85 22.00 -12.29
CA GLY A 216 -14.13 20.97 -13.01
C GLY A 216 -14.54 19.55 -12.64
N GLU A 217 -13.84 18.59 -13.22
CA GLU A 217 -14.08 17.16 -12.97
C GLU A 217 -12.85 16.50 -12.36
N VAL A 218 -13.10 15.65 -11.37
CA VAL A 218 -12.05 14.82 -10.74
C VAL A 218 -12.46 13.36 -10.79
N GLY A 219 -11.49 12.49 -10.96
CA GLY A 219 -11.67 11.04 -10.86
C GLY A 219 -11.46 10.58 -9.42
N LEU A 220 -12.31 9.72 -8.90
CA LEU A 220 -12.14 9.14 -7.56
C LEU A 220 -11.75 7.69 -7.69
N PHE A 221 -10.56 7.36 -7.20
CA PHE A 221 -10.04 5.99 -7.17
C PHE A 221 -10.55 5.28 -5.91
N LEU A 222 -11.33 4.22 -6.10
CA LEU A 222 -11.93 3.48 -4.99
C LEU A 222 -11.03 2.36 -4.45
N GLY A 223 -10.18 1.81 -5.31
CA GLY A 223 -9.37 0.64 -4.96
C GLY A 223 -10.20 -0.62 -4.76
N CYS A 224 -9.64 -1.58 -4.03
CA CYS A 224 -10.29 -2.87 -3.75
C CYS A 224 -10.86 -2.94 -2.33
N VAL A 225 -10.01 -2.85 -1.32
CA VAL A 225 -10.43 -2.97 0.09
C VAL A 225 -11.28 -1.77 0.52
N ALA A 226 -10.82 -0.54 0.25
CA ALA A 226 -11.52 0.68 0.63
C ALA A 226 -12.93 0.74 0.01
N ARG A 227 -13.09 0.30 -1.23
CA ARG A 227 -14.38 0.20 -1.92
C ARG A 227 -15.45 -0.51 -1.09
N LEU A 228 -15.05 -1.52 -0.31
CA LEU A 228 -15.94 -2.32 0.53
C LEU A 228 -15.95 -1.86 1.99
N THR A 229 -14.81 -1.55 2.55
CA THR A 229 -14.64 -1.35 4.00
C THR A 229 -14.54 0.11 4.42
N ASP A 230 -14.37 1.05 3.47
CA ASP A 230 -14.19 2.48 3.78
C ASP A 230 -15.24 3.35 3.07
N VAL A 231 -16.47 2.85 3.04
CA VAL A 231 -17.59 3.49 2.35
C VAL A 231 -17.84 4.89 2.91
N GLU A 232 -17.69 5.08 4.22
CA GLU A 232 -17.90 6.38 4.87
C GLU A 232 -16.91 7.42 4.32
N THR A 233 -15.63 7.08 4.23
CA THR A 233 -14.60 7.97 3.69
C THR A 233 -14.86 8.32 2.22
N ILE A 234 -15.25 7.32 1.42
CA ILE A 234 -15.55 7.54 0.00
C ILE A 234 -16.77 8.45 -0.16
N ASN A 235 -17.83 8.21 0.62
CA ASN A 235 -19.00 9.10 0.62
C ASN A 235 -18.63 10.51 1.06
N ALA A 236 -17.81 10.65 2.10
CA ALA A 236 -17.31 11.95 2.58
C ALA A 236 -16.52 12.67 1.49
N ALA A 237 -15.66 11.94 0.76
CA ALA A 237 -14.88 12.50 -0.34
C ALA A 237 -15.79 13.04 -1.44
N ILE A 238 -16.79 12.26 -1.86
CA ILE A 238 -17.79 12.66 -2.87
C ILE A 238 -18.53 13.91 -2.38
N PHE A 239 -19.02 13.88 -1.15
CA PHE A 239 -19.78 14.97 -0.54
C PHE A 239 -18.99 16.28 -0.53
N VAL A 240 -17.75 16.26 -0.04
CA VAL A 240 -16.91 17.46 0.05
C VAL A 240 -16.56 17.99 -1.34
N LEU A 241 -16.13 17.11 -2.25
CA LEU A 241 -15.77 17.49 -3.62
C LEU A 241 -16.95 18.13 -4.36
N ASN A 242 -18.15 17.52 -4.26
CA ASN A 242 -19.34 18.07 -4.92
C ASN A 242 -19.71 19.44 -4.36
N ARG A 243 -19.63 19.67 -3.04
CA ARG A 243 -19.94 20.95 -2.41
C ARG A 243 -18.93 22.03 -2.77
N LEU A 244 -17.69 21.63 -3.07
CA LEU A 244 -16.68 22.57 -3.57
C LEU A 244 -16.83 22.89 -5.07
N GLY A 245 -17.79 22.24 -5.75
CA GLY A 245 -18.08 22.50 -7.17
C GLY A 245 -17.43 21.53 -8.14
N TYR A 246 -16.88 20.41 -7.66
CA TYR A 246 -16.25 19.42 -8.54
C TYR A 246 -17.22 18.26 -8.82
N THR A 247 -17.37 17.92 -10.10
CA THR A 247 -18.05 16.68 -10.50
C THR A 247 -17.09 15.52 -10.27
N VAL A 248 -17.56 14.49 -9.55
CA VAL A 248 -16.74 13.32 -9.23
C VAL A 248 -17.09 12.17 -10.17
N ARG A 249 -16.10 11.71 -10.93
CA ARG A 249 -16.21 10.53 -11.80
C ARG A 249 -15.64 9.31 -11.10
N VAL A 250 -16.39 8.22 -11.13
CA VAL A 250 -16.01 6.92 -10.57
C VAL A 250 -16.08 5.90 -11.70
N PRO A 251 -15.05 5.77 -12.52
CA PRO A 251 -15.09 4.83 -13.64
C PRO A 251 -15.43 3.41 -13.17
N PRO A 252 -16.43 2.75 -13.76
CA PRO A 252 -16.79 1.38 -13.35
C PRO A 252 -15.73 0.34 -13.72
N THR A 253 -14.86 0.68 -14.67
CA THR A 253 -13.80 -0.20 -15.18
C THR A 253 -12.52 -0.16 -14.32
N GLN A 254 -12.40 0.77 -13.35
CA GLN A 254 -11.25 0.81 -12.46
C GLN A 254 -11.15 -0.47 -11.61
N THR A 255 -9.95 -0.83 -11.22
CA THR A 255 -9.68 -2.08 -10.50
C THR A 255 -8.77 -1.85 -9.28
N CYS A 256 -8.19 -2.90 -8.73
CA CYS A 256 -7.19 -2.82 -7.66
C CYS A 256 -5.98 -1.98 -8.11
N CYS A 257 -5.36 -1.23 -7.20
CA CYS A 257 -4.14 -0.47 -7.52
C CYS A 257 -2.94 -1.36 -7.86
N GLY A 258 -2.98 -2.64 -7.48
CA GLY A 258 -1.91 -3.59 -7.75
C GLY A 258 -0.87 -3.74 -6.63
N ALA A 259 -0.90 -2.90 -5.61
CA ALA A 259 0.12 -2.90 -4.55
C ALA A 259 0.32 -4.28 -3.90
N LEU A 260 -0.77 -5.00 -3.58
CA LEU A 260 -0.68 -6.33 -2.98
C LEU A 260 0.05 -7.33 -3.89
N HIS A 261 -0.15 -7.21 -5.19
CA HIS A 261 0.51 -8.06 -6.19
C HIS A 261 1.97 -7.65 -6.34
N GLN A 262 2.24 -6.36 -6.52
CA GLN A 262 3.59 -5.80 -6.67
C GLN A 262 4.48 -6.20 -5.48
N HIS A 263 4.03 -5.87 -4.26
CA HIS A 263 4.79 -6.16 -3.04
C HIS A 263 4.80 -7.66 -2.69
N GLY A 264 3.91 -8.43 -3.29
CA GLY A 264 3.94 -9.89 -3.21
C GLY A 264 4.79 -10.56 -4.30
N GLY A 265 5.47 -9.79 -5.15
CA GLY A 265 6.32 -10.31 -6.23
C GLY A 265 5.57 -10.79 -7.47
N ASP A 266 4.31 -10.37 -7.65
CA ASP A 266 3.51 -10.69 -8.85
C ASP A 266 3.39 -9.44 -9.72
N LYS A 267 4.52 -9.05 -10.29
CA LYS A 267 4.66 -7.84 -11.11
C LYS A 267 3.68 -7.86 -12.30
N ARG A 268 3.55 -9.03 -12.96
CA ARG A 268 2.69 -9.18 -14.14
C ARG A 268 1.23 -8.82 -13.84
N THR A 269 0.68 -9.33 -12.74
CA THR A 269 -0.68 -8.98 -12.33
C THR A 269 -0.77 -7.50 -11.93
N ALA A 270 0.25 -6.96 -11.26
CA ALA A 270 0.30 -5.55 -10.89
C ALA A 270 0.28 -4.64 -12.14
N GLU A 271 1.05 -4.97 -13.17
CA GLU A 271 1.07 -4.23 -14.44
C GLU A 271 -0.28 -4.30 -15.15
N GLN A 272 -0.94 -5.43 -15.16
CA GLN A 272 -2.30 -5.53 -15.69
C GLN A 272 -3.27 -4.61 -14.96
N UNK A 273 -3.23 -4.46 -13.68
CA UNK A 273 -3.83 -3.70 -12.92
C UNK A 273 -3.60 -2.38 -13.17
N ALA A 274 -2.43 -2.00 -13.41
CA ALA A 274 -2.05 -0.59 -13.72
C ALA A 274 -2.59 -0.13 -15.09
N ARG A 275 -2.40 -0.92 -16.13
CA ARG A 275 -2.90 -0.60 -17.48
C ARG A 275 -4.42 -0.36 -17.47
N GLN A 276 -5.18 -1.25 -16.83
CA GLN A 276 -6.63 -1.14 -16.72
C GLN A 276 -7.04 0.16 -16.01
N ASN A 277 -6.34 0.54 -14.95
CA ASN A 277 -6.62 1.78 -14.23
C ASN A 277 -6.28 3.01 -15.09
N MET A 278 -5.14 3.00 -15.76
CA MET A 278 -4.78 4.10 -16.67
C MET A 278 -5.83 4.29 -17.77
N GLU A 279 -6.30 3.19 -18.36
CA GLU A 279 -7.40 3.22 -19.36
C GLU A 279 -8.71 3.75 -18.75
N ALA A 280 -9.03 3.35 -17.52
CA ALA A 280 -10.26 3.74 -16.84
C ALA A 280 -10.35 5.27 -16.62
N PHE A 281 -9.20 5.93 -16.44
CA PHE A 281 -9.12 7.37 -16.18
C PHE A 281 -8.58 8.18 -17.38
N ASP A 282 -8.51 7.57 -18.57
CA ASP A 282 -8.02 8.23 -19.79
C ASP A 282 -9.11 9.11 -20.43
N GLU A 283 -8.92 9.54 -21.66
CA GLU A 283 -9.69 10.54 -22.42
C GLU A 283 -11.23 10.29 -22.49
N PRO A 284 -12.06 11.32 -22.31
CA PRO A 284 -11.73 12.63 -21.76
C PRO A 284 -11.52 12.54 -20.25
N GLY A 285 -10.28 12.61 -19.84
CA GLY A 285 -9.87 12.31 -18.48
C GLY A 285 -10.15 13.45 -17.47
N PRO A 286 -10.26 13.12 -16.21
CA PRO A 286 -10.40 14.14 -15.16
C PRO A 286 -9.12 14.95 -15.00
N SER A 287 -9.25 16.16 -14.43
CA SER A 287 -8.11 17.03 -14.15
C SER A 287 -7.21 16.52 -13.03
N ALA A 288 -7.76 15.67 -12.15
CA ALA A 288 -7.04 15.04 -11.05
C ALA A 288 -7.65 13.66 -10.75
N ILE A 289 -6.84 12.73 -10.28
CA ILE A 289 -7.24 11.39 -9.83
C ILE A 289 -7.00 11.35 -8.33
N ILE A 290 -8.08 11.28 -7.57
CA ILE A 290 -8.06 11.41 -6.10
C ILE A 290 -8.06 10.03 -5.45
N SER A 291 -7.11 9.80 -4.53
CA SER A 291 -7.10 8.60 -3.71
C SER A 291 -7.36 8.97 -2.25
N THR A 292 -8.25 8.22 -1.59
CA THR A 292 -8.51 8.33 -0.15
C THR A 292 -7.65 7.35 0.67
N ALA A 293 -6.92 6.47 0.00
CA ALA A 293 -6.07 5.47 0.66
C ALA A 293 -4.62 5.68 0.22
N SER A 294 -3.79 6.20 1.11
CA SER A 294 -2.40 6.54 0.78
C SER A 294 -1.58 5.35 0.24
N GLY A 295 -1.89 4.12 0.66
CA GLY A 295 -1.24 2.93 0.10
C GLY A 295 -1.58 2.72 -1.38
N CYS A 296 -2.84 3.00 -1.76
CA CYS A 296 -3.23 2.98 -3.17
C CYS A 296 -2.63 4.17 -3.92
N GLY A 297 -2.69 5.37 -3.33
CA GLY A 297 -2.10 6.59 -3.92
C GLY A 297 -0.62 6.40 -4.23
N ALA A 298 0.14 5.82 -3.30
CA ALA A 298 1.56 5.52 -3.48
C ALA A 298 1.78 4.58 -4.69
N GLN A 299 0.98 3.53 -4.80
CA GLN A 299 1.09 2.59 -5.93
C GLN A 299 0.74 3.27 -7.26
N LEU A 300 -0.34 4.08 -7.28
CA LEU A 300 -0.73 4.83 -8.48
C LEU A 300 0.37 5.80 -8.94
N SER A 301 1.04 6.46 -7.99
CA SER A 301 2.12 7.43 -8.29
C SER A 301 3.38 6.75 -8.84
N GLU A 302 3.49 5.43 -8.69
CA GLU A 302 4.65 4.67 -9.17
C GLU A 302 4.38 3.91 -10.48
N TYR A 303 3.18 4.06 -11.09
CA TYR A 303 2.84 3.36 -12.33
C TYR A 303 3.85 3.62 -13.46
N ALA A 304 4.30 4.86 -13.66
CA ALA A 304 5.28 5.16 -14.70
C ALA A 304 6.59 4.37 -14.48
N ALA A 305 7.05 4.27 -13.23
CA ALA A 305 8.27 3.54 -12.89
C ALA A 305 8.14 2.02 -13.13
N MET A 306 6.93 1.46 -13.00
CA MET A 306 6.69 0.02 -13.24
C MET A 306 6.99 -0.37 -14.69
N PHE A 307 6.76 0.55 -15.64
CA PHE A 307 6.93 0.29 -17.06
C PHE A 307 8.28 0.75 -17.61
N SER A 308 8.97 1.69 -16.94
CA SER A 308 10.26 2.24 -17.40
C SER A 308 11.41 1.22 -17.31
N SER A 309 11.34 0.27 -16.41
CA SER A 309 12.37 -0.76 -16.22
C SER A 309 12.43 -1.77 -17.38
N ALA A 310 11.41 -1.79 -18.26
CA ALA A 310 11.38 -2.70 -19.41
C ALA A 310 12.17 -2.18 -20.63
N SER A 311 12.63 -0.92 -20.61
CA SER A 311 13.19 -0.25 -21.79
C SER A 311 14.72 0.02 -21.74
N SER A 312 15.45 -0.53 -20.77
CA SER A 312 16.90 -0.30 -20.66
C SER A 312 17.73 -1.29 -21.49
N GLY A 313 17.40 -1.37 -22.79
CA GLY A 313 18.33 -1.87 -23.80
C GLY A 313 19.18 -0.69 -24.30
N PRO A 314 20.40 -0.93 -24.86
CA PRO A 314 21.23 0.17 -25.37
C PRO A 314 20.47 0.96 -26.43
N ALA A 315 20.41 2.27 -26.26
CA ALA A 315 19.74 3.18 -27.16
C ALA A 315 20.31 3.03 -28.59
N ARG A 316 19.48 2.55 -29.53
CA ARG A 316 19.81 2.61 -30.95
C ARG A 316 19.52 4.03 -31.43
N SER A 317 20.59 4.75 -31.75
CA SER A 317 20.51 6.08 -32.34
C SER A 317 19.91 5.99 -33.77
N GLY A 318 18.78 6.62 -33.97
CA GLY A 318 18.26 6.84 -35.34
C GLY A 318 16.74 6.73 -35.50
N SER A 319 16.14 7.89 -35.69
CA SER A 319 14.91 8.21 -36.40
C SER A 319 13.55 7.63 -35.98
N ALA A 320 12.60 8.55 -35.93
CA ALA A 320 11.14 8.42 -35.83
C ALA A 320 10.63 8.13 -34.40
N GLU A 321 9.70 8.96 -33.98
CA GLU A 321 8.94 8.79 -32.75
C GLU A 321 8.38 7.37 -32.67
N SER A 322 8.95 6.57 -31.81
CA SER A 322 8.54 5.18 -31.61
C SER A 322 7.24 5.12 -30.82
N PRO A 323 6.38 4.12 -31.03
CA PRO A 323 5.19 3.89 -30.19
C PRO A 323 5.52 3.83 -28.68
N MET A 324 6.76 3.58 -28.31
CA MET A 324 7.25 3.60 -26.92
C MET A 324 7.18 5.01 -26.28
N ASP A 325 7.39 6.08 -27.06
CA ASP A 325 7.36 7.46 -26.51
C ASP A 325 5.94 7.90 -26.17
N ALA A 326 4.95 7.53 -26.99
CA ALA A 326 3.55 7.85 -26.75
C ALA A 326 3.03 7.14 -25.47
N SER A 327 3.39 5.88 -25.28
CA SER A 327 3.03 5.10 -24.09
C SER A 327 3.70 5.67 -22.83
N LYS A 328 4.98 6.04 -22.90
CA LYS A 328 5.70 6.67 -21.80
C LYS A 328 5.04 7.99 -21.40
N CYS A 329 4.67 8.80 -22.37
CA CYS A 329 3.95 10.06 -22.14
C CYS A 329 2.59 9.81 -21.45
N GLN A 330 1.89 8.73 -21.78
CA GLN A 330 0.62 8.37 -21.15
C GLN A 330 0.80 8.00 -19.67
N HIS A 331 1.83 7.20 -19.36
CA HIS A 331 2.12 6.78 -17.98
C HIS A 331 2.46 8.01 -17.10
N ASP A 332 3.30 8.90 -17.62
CA ASP A 332 3.71 10.12 -16.91
C ASP A 332 2.52 11.05 -16.68
N ARG A 333 1.67 11.27 -17.72
CA ARG A 333 0.45 12.09 -17.61
C ARG A 333 -0.52 11.55 -16.55
N PHE A 334 -0.65 10.23 -16.44
CA PHE A 334 -1.49 9.60 -15.41
C PHE A 334 -0.96 9.92 -14.02
N VAL A 335 0.33 9.68 -13.80
CA VAL A 335 0.99 9.86 -12.49
C VAL A 335 0.90 11.33 -12.03
N GLU A 336 1.08 12.28 -12.95
CA GLU A 336 0.99 13.72 -12.66
C GLU A 336 -0.40 14.15 -12.16
N LYS A 337 -1.45 13.38 -12.49
CA LYS A 337 -2.82 13.66 -12.06
C LYS A 337 -3.18 13.02 -10.71
N VAL A 338 -2.32 12.16 -10.14
CA VAL A 338 -2.63 11.43 -8.91
C VAL A 338 -2.39 12.30 -7.68
N PHE A 339 -3.41 12.45 -6.84
CA PHE A 339 -3.34 13.23 -5.60
C PHE A 339 -3.94 12.47 -4.42
N ASP A 340 -3.35 12.63 -3.24
CA ASP A 340 -4.03 12.34 -1.99
C ASP A 340 -5.18 13.33 -1.82
N ILE A 341 -6.31 12.88 -1.27
CA ILE A 341 -7.49 13.75 -1.13
C ILE A 341 -7.20 14.99 -0.27
N SER A 342 -6.44 14.86 0.81
CA SER A 342 -6.12 16.03 1.66
C SER A 342 -5.26 17.04 0.89
N GLU A 343 -4.31 16.56 0.10
CA GLU A 343 -3.47 17.39 -0.77
C GLU A 343 -4.32 18.16 -1.78
N PHE A 344 -5.21 17.46 -2.47
CA PHE A 344 -6.11 18.11 -3.44
C PHE A 344 -7.00 19.16 -2.75
N LEU A 345 -7.65 18.79 -1.64
CA LEU A 345 -8.60 19.68 -0.95
C LEU A 345 -7.96 20.94 -0.39
N VAL A 346 -6.70 20.86 0.08
CA VAL A 346 -6.00 22.05 0.60
C VAL A 346 -5.82 23.12 -0.50
N THR A 347 -5.56 22.69 -1.74
CA THR A 347 -5.34 23.58 -2.88
C THR A 347 -6.61 23.85 -3.69
N ALA A 348 -7.68 23.10 -3.46
CA ALA A 348 -8.94 23.18 -4.20
C ALA A 348 -9.59 24.55 -4.05
N LYS A 349 -10.26 25.00 -5.11
CA LYS A 349 -11.12 26.18 -5.09
C LYS A 349 -12.50 25.79 -4.53
N GLY A 350 -13.29 26.81 -4.14
CA GLY A 350 -14.68 26.58 -3.72
C GLY A 350 -14.90 26.66 -2.21
N TRP A 351 -13.88 26.99 -1.45
CA TRP A 351 -14.00 27.13 0.01
C TRP A 351 -14.71 28.42 0.43
N ASP A 352 -14.86 29.40 -0.48
CA ASP A 352 -15.53 30.68 -0.17
C ASP A 352 -17.00 30.40 0.19
N GLY A 353 -17.40 30.78 1.38
CA GLY A 353 -18.75 30.57 1.88
C GLY A 353 -19.01 29.19 2.48
N VAL A 354 -18.04 28.27 2.44
CA VAL A 354 -18.16 27.00 3.14
C VAL A 354 -18.01 27.24 4.65
N ARG A 355 -19.00 26.77 5.42
CA ARG A 355 -18.97 26.83 6.89
C ARG A 355 -18.73 25.44 7.45
N LEU A 356 -17.98 25.38 8.55
CA LEU A 356 -17.71 24.16 9.28
C LEU A 356 -18.17 24.36 10.73
N ALA A 357 -18.93 23.40 11.25
CA ALA A 357 -19.27 23.40 12.67
C ALA A 357 -18.03 23.21 13.53
N PRO A 358 -17.95 23.86 14.70
CA PRO A 358 -16.80 23.67 15.58
C PRO A 358 -16.74 22.25 16.15
N LEU A 359 -15.51 21.78 16.38
CA LEU A 359 -15.25 20.46 16.98
C LEU A 359 -14.26 20.65 18.14
N PRO A 360 -14.73 20.99 19.37
CA PRO A 360 -13.85 21.33 20.49
C PRO A 360 -13.21 20.06 21.10
N HIS A 361 -12.48 19.31 20.28
CA HIS A 361 -11.82 18.06 20.68
C HIS A 361 -10.41 17.98 20.11
N ALA A 362 -9.58 17.17 20.74
CA ALA A 362 -8.25 16.83 20.22
C ALA A 362 -8.38 15.77 19.13
N ILE A 363 -7.67 16.00 18.04
CA ILE A 363 -7.53 15.07 16.91
C ILE A 363 -6.04 14.72 16.80
N ALA A 364 -5.68 13.49 17.10
CA ALA A 364 -4.32 12.98 16.85
C ALA A 364 -4.22 12.58 15.37
N VAL A 365 -3.14 12.97 14.70
CA VAL A 365 -2.94 12.66 13.27
C VAL A 365 -1.88 11.57 13.14
N HIS A 366 -2.30 10.40 12.68
CA HIS A 366 -1.41 9.31 12.29
C HIS A 366 -0.99 9.52 10.83
N GLU A 367 0.31 9.47 10.59
CA GLU A 367 0.90 9.59 9.25
C GLU A 367 1.23 8.20 8.70
N PRO A 368 0.39 7.64 7.80
CA PRO A 368 0.72 6.34 7.19
C PRO A 368 2.06 6.40 6.46
N CYS A 369 2.83 5.32 6.55
CA CYS A 369 4.17 5.25 5.95
C CYS A 369 4.14 5.55 4.43
N SER A 370 3.12 5.11 3.72
CA SER A 370 2.94 5.41 2.29
C SER A 370 2.72 6.92 2.03
N LEU A 371 1.92 7.58 2.90
CA LEU A 371 1.70 9.02 2.80
C LEU A 371 2.98 9.81 3.10
N ARG A 372 3.69 9.37 4.14
CA ARG A 372 4.88 10.07 4.64
C ARG A 372 6.11 9.85 3.74
N ASN A 373 6.44 8.59 3.44
CA ASN A 373 7.72 8.23 2.83
C ASN A 373 7.66 8.18 1.30
N VAL A 374 6.49 7.88 0.70
CA VAL A 374 6.32 7.77 -0.74
C VAL A 374 5.69 9.05 -1.31
N LEU A 375 4.46 9.36 -0.90
CA LEU A 375 3.74 10.54 -1.40
C LEU A 375 4.27 11.87 -0.86
N ARG A 376 4.92 11.86 0.32
CA ARG A 376 5.46 13.05 1.01
C ARG A 376 4.39 14.12 1.24
N ALA A 377 3.16 13.68 1.50
CA ALA A 377 1.96 14.52 1.55
C ALA A 377 1.36 14.69 2.96
N SER A 378 2.04 14.22 4.02
CA SER A 378 1.53 14.22 5.41
C SER A 378 1.04 15.59 5.87
N ARG A 379 1.76 16.68 5.51
CA ARG A 379 1.43 18.06 5.92
C ARG A 379 0.01 18.46 5.52
N HIS A 380 -0.54 17.89 4.45
CA HIS A 380 -1.84 18.27 3.93
C HIS A 380 -3.00 17.79 4.81
N ALA A 381 -2.84 16.67 5.50
CA ALA A 381 -3.84 16.21 6.47
C ALA A 381 -3.98 17.22 7.62
N TYR A 382 -2.86 17.73 8.14
CA TYR A 382 -2.86 18.77 9.17
C TYR A 382 -3.52 20.05 8.66
N ALA A 383 -3.09 20.53 7.49
CA ALA A 383 -3.63 21.76 6.88
C ALA A 383 -5.14 21.65 6.61
N LEU A 384 -5.62 20.46 6.23
CA LEU A 384 -7.05 20.24 6.01
C LEU A 384 -7.83 20.29 7.33
N LEU A 385 -7.34 19.60 8.36
CA LEU A 385 -8.01 19.50 9.66
C LEU A 385 -8.02 20.85 10.42
N THR A 386 -7.02 21.72 10.23
CA THR A 386 -7.00 23.05 10.84
C THR A 386 -8.11 23.97 10.34
N ARG A 387 -8.81 23.60 9.25
CA ARG A 387 -9.99 24.32 8.80
C ARG A 387 -11.19 24.15 9.77
N ILE A 388 -11.18 23.10 10.59
CA ILE A 388 -12.28 22.81 11.53
C ILE A 388 -12.14 23.71 12.77
N PRO A 389 -13.10 24.61 13.03
CA PRO A 389 -12.98 25.52 14.16
C PRO A 389 -12.90 24.75 15.50
N GLU A 390 -12.11 25.28 16.42
CA GLU A 390 -11.90 24.75 17.79
C GLU A 390 -11.24 23.38 17.86
N ALA A 391 -10.95 22.72 16.73
CA ALA A 391 -10.26 21.43 16.73
C ALA A 391 -8.77 21.61 17.12
N ARG A 392 -8.30 20.81 18.05
CA ARG A 392 -6.90 20.82 18.48
C ARG A 392 -6.16 19.69 17.76
N ILE A 393 -5.34 20.04 16.78
CA ILE A 393 -4.66 19.07 15.92
C ILE A 393 -3.29 18.74 16.49
N LEU A 394 -3.03 17.45 16.76
CA LEU A 394 -1.81 16.95 17.40
C LEU A 394 -1.15 15.89 16.52
N PRO A 395 0.16 15.91 16.33
CA PRO A 395 0.82 14.77 15.69
C PRO A 395 0.80 13.56 16.63
N LEU A 396 0.52 12.37 16.09
CA LEU A 396 0.60 11.14 16.88
C LEU A 396 2.08 10.80 17.15
N GLY A 397 2.37 10.39 18.37
CA GLY A 397 3.72 9.92 18.72
C GLY A 397 4.13 8.73 17.85
N GLY A 398 5.42 8.63 17.51
CA GLY A 398 5.96 7.54 16.72
C GLY A 398 5.47 7.50 15.27
N ASN A 399 5.10 8.64 14.69
CA ASN A 399 4.68 8.71 13.26
C ASN A 399 5.79 8.27 12.29
N ASP A 400 7.05 8.28 12.72
CA ASP A 400 8.18 7.77 11.94
C ASP A 400 8.19 6.24 11.79
N GLN A 401 7.37 5.52 12.58
CA GLN A 401 7.30 4.06 12.58
C GLN A 401 6.00 3.56 11.94
N CYS A 402 6.08 2.40 11.27
CA CYS A 402 4.92 1.75 10.66
C CYS A 402 3.97 1.20 11.74
N CYS A 403 2.68 1.18 11.45
CA CYS A 403 1.65 0.63 12.35
C CYS A 403 1.56 -0.92 12.33
N GLY A 404 2.27 -1.57 11.39
CA GLY A 404 2.24 -3.05 11.29
C GLY A 404 1.21 -3.61 10.31
N ALA A 405 0.32 -2.79 9.75
CA ALA A 405 -0.76 -3.28 8.86
C ALA A 405 -0.23 -3.89 7.56
N ALA A 406 0.50 -3.12 6.76
CA ALA A 406 1.22 -3.50 5.53
C ALA A 406 0.54 -4.60 4.68
N GLY A 407 -0.64 -4.30 4.17
CA GLY A 407 -1.40 -5.26 3.35
C GLY A 407 -1.85 -6.48 4.17
N THR A 408 -1.30 -7.66 3.87
CA THR A 408 -1.61 -8.91 4.60
C THR A 408 -0.57 -9.25 5.67
N TYR A 409 0.33 -8.33 5.99
CA TYR A 409 1.44 -8.57 6.92
C TYR A 409 0.96 -9.09 8.30
N PHE A 410 -0.14 -8.54 8.80
CA PHE A 410 -0.72 -8.97 10.09
C PHE A 410 -1.16 -10.45 10.09
N LEU A 411 -1.36 -11.04 8.91
CA LEU A 411 -1.66 -12.48 8.77
C LEU A 411 -0.39 -13.32 8.58
N ASP A 412 0.63 -12.72 7.95
CA ASP A 412 1.84 -13.43 7.55
C ASP A 412 2.94 -13.31 8.62
N GLN A 413 2.94 -12.21 9.38
CA GLN A 413 3.90 -11.91 10.45
C GLN A 413 3.15 -11.37 11.68
N PRO A 414 2.22 -12.15 12.27
CA PRO A 414 1.31 -11.63 13.30
C PRO A 414 2.03 -11.10 14.55
N GLU A 415 3.09 -11.75 15.00
CA GLU A 415 3.85 -11.30 16.18
C GLU A 415 4.47 -9.92 15.96
N MET A 416 5.11 -9.73 14.81
CA MET A 416 5.74 -8.44 14.48
C MET A 416 4.70 -7.34 14.26
N ALA A 417 3.60 -7.68 13.58
CA ALA A 417 2.49 -6.74 13.37
C ALA A 417 1.89 -6.30 14.70
N GLN A 418 1.72 -7.24 15.64
CA GLN A 418 1.18 -6.97 16.97
C GLN A 418 2.12 -6.08 17.80
N ALA A 419 3.44 -6.32 17.76
CA ALA A 419 4.42 -5.50 18.45
C ALA A 419 4.39 -4.05 17.96
N LEU A 420 4.32 -3.85 16.64
CA LEU A 420 4.24 -2.51 16.05
C LEU A 420 2.90 -1.83 16.36
N LEU A 421 1.81 -2.60 16.40
CA LEU A 421 0.49 -2.08 16.75
C LEU A 421 0.46 -1.61 18.22
N HIS A 422 1.06 -2.38 19.13
CA HIS A 422 1.11 -2.04 20.54
C HIS A 422 1.73 -0.65 20.76
N ASP A 423 2.84 -0.34 20.09
CA ASP A 423 3.48 0.98 20.18
C ASP A 423 2.54 2.10 19.70
N LYS A 424 1.74 1.82 18.65
CA LYS A 424 0.76 2.77 18.12
C LYS A 424 -0.40 2.99 19.09
N LEU A 425 -0.90 1.93 19.71
CA LEU A 425 -1.99 2.03 20.70
C LEU A 425 -1.54 2.84 21.93
N ALA A 426 -0.33 2.58 22.42
CA ALA A 426 0.26 3.36 23.52
C ALA A 426 0.37 4.85 23.15
N ALA A 427 0.77 5.16 21.90
CA ALA A 427 0.85 6.55 21.44
C ALA A 427 -0.54 7.21 21.33
N VAL A 428 -1.56 6.46 20.90
CA VAL A 428 -2.95 6.96 20.84
C VAL A 428 -3.44 7.28 22.25
N GLU A 429 -3.26 6.37 23.20
CA GLU A 429 -3.63 6.58 24.60
C GLU A 429 -2.93 7.81 25.19
N ALA A 430 -1.62 7.90 25.01
CA ALA A 430 -0.81 9.03 25.51
C ALA A 430 -1.23 10.39 24.90
N SER A 431 -1.82 10.40 23.71
CA SER A 431 -2.27 11.64 23.07
C SER A 431 -3.48 12.28 23.76
N GLY A 432 -4.29 11.49 24.46
CA GLY A 432 -5.55 11.94 25.06
C GLY A 432 -6.57 12.43 24.04
N ALA A 433 -6.40 12.09 22.76
CA ALA A 433 -7.28 12.58 21.69
C ALA A 433 -8.59 11.81 21.64
N ARG A 434 -9.67 12.49 21.30
CA ARG A 434 -10.99 11.88 21.05
C ARG A 434 -11.05 11.20 19.70
N TYR A 435 -10.29 11.71 18.73
CA TYR A 435 -10.26 11.22 17.34
C TYR A 435 -8.84 10.91 16.91
N LEU A 436 -8.70 9.83 16.16
CA LEU A 436 -7.45 9.52 15.43
C LEU A 436 -7.71 9.67 13.93
N ALA A 437 -7.06 10.64 13.32
CA ALA A 437 -7.16 10.86 11.86
C ALA A 437 -6.07 10.08 11.14
N THR A 438 -6.44 9.26 10.14
CA THR A 438 -5.47 8.51 9.34
C THR A 438 -5.94 8.37 7.89
N SER A 439 -5.03 8.56 6.92
CA SER A 439 -5.32 8.59 5.48
C SER A 439 -5.06 7.23 4.80
N ASN A 440 -5.16 6.13 5.54
CA ASN A 440 -4.97 4.79 4.94
C ASN A 440 -5.86 3.76 5.61
N ILE A 441 -6.77 3.19 4.85
CA ILE A 441 -7.75 2.22 5.36
C ILE A 441 -7.08 1.00 6.04
N GLY A 442 -5.94 0.52 5.54
CA GLY A 442 -5.20 -0.58 6.18
C GLY A 442 -4.77 -0.23 7.60
N CYS A 443 -4.22 0.97 7.78
CA CYS A 443 -3.82 1.47 9.11
C CYS A 443 -5.07 1.70 9.98
N ALA A 444 -6.12 2.30 9.42
CA ALA A 444 -7.36 2.58 10.15
C ALA A 444 -7.97 1.29 10.72
N MET A 445 -8.11 0.26 9.89
CA MET A 445 -8.64 -1.03 10.30
C MET A 445 -7.79 -1.68 11.40
N HIS A 446 -6.47 -1.67 11.21
CA HIS A 446 -5.54 -2.32 12.13
C HIS A 446 -5.53 -1.66 13.51
N ILE A 447 -5.44 -0.32 13.55
CA ILE A 447 -5.44 0.44 14.80
C ILE A 447 -6.82 0.36 15.48
N ALA A 448 -7.92 0.52 14.72
CA ALA A 448 -9.26 0.41 15.27
C ALA A 448 -9.54 -0.99 15.85
N ALA A 449 -9.04 -2.05 15.21
CA ALA A 449 -9.16 -3.41 15.74
C ALA A 449 -8.40 -3.56 17.07
N GLY A 450 -7.22 -2.95 17.18
CA GLY A 450 -6.44 -2.92 18.41
C GLY A 450 -7.17 -2.19 19.53
N LEU A 451 -7.66 -0.97 19.23
CA LEU A 451 -8.40 -0.16 20.20
C LEU A 451 -9.63 -0.90 20.75
N ARG A 452 -10.40 -1.56 19.85
CA ARG A 452 -11.57 -2.36 20.26
C ARG A 452 -11.21 -3.51 21.20
N ARG A 453 -10.03 -4.13 21.02
CA ARG A 453 -9.58 -5.23 21.88
C ARG A 453 -9.16 -4.75 23.27
N GLU A 454 -8.62 -3.53 23.36
CA GLU A 454 -8.14 -2.95 24.61
C GLU A 454 -9.21 -2.16 25.38
N ALA A 455 -10.31 -1.82 24.72
CA ALA A 455 -11.39 -1.03 25.30
C ALA A 455 -12.02 -1.76 26.50
N GLN A 456 -12.07 -1.08 27.64
CA GLN A 456 -12.70 -1.62 28.87
C GLN A 456 -14.22 -1.55 28.79
N GLU A 457 -14.76 -0.54 28.10
CA GLU A 457 -16.19 -0.37 27.89
C GLU A 457 -16.48 -0.12 26.41
N PRO A 458 -17.53 -0.72 25.85
CA PRO A 458 -17.91 -0.46 24.46
C PRO A 458 -18.19 1.04 24.22
N GLY A 459 -17.60 1.59 23.21
CA GLY A 459 -17.80 2.98 22.81
C GLY A 459 -16.90 4.00 23.51
N SER A 460 -16.03 3.56 24.43
CA SER A 460 -15.06 4.44 25.10
C SER A 460 -13.80 4.66 24.26
N GLU A 461 -13.61 3.83 23.20
CA GLU A 461 -12.42 3.90 22.37
C GLU A 461 -12.35 5.18 21.54
N VAL A 462 -11.13 5.60 21.24
CA VAL A 462 -10.83 6.69 20.30
C VAL A 462 -11.41 6.36 18.93
N GLU A 463 -12.16 7.27 18.33
CA GLU A 463 -12.76 7.05 17.01
C GLU A 463 -11.72 7.27 15.91
N VAL A 464 -11.48 6.23 15.11
CA VAL A 464 -10.51 6.25 14.01
C VAL A 464 -11.21 6.64 12.71
N LEU A 465 -10.83 7.77 12.13
CA LEU A 465 -11.51 8.35 10.95
C LEU A 465 -10.49 8.88 9.94
N HIS A 466 -10.94 9.05 8.72
CA HIS A 466 -10.15 9.73 7.70
C HIS A 466 -10.29 11.26 7.88
N PRO A 467 -9.24 12.07 7.59
CA PRO A 467 -9.36 13.53 7.67
C PRO A 467 -10.55 14.11 6.90
N VAL A 468 -10.84 13.60 5.69
CA VAL A 468 -11.99 14.08 4.90
C VAL A 468 -13.33 13.71 5.55
N THR A 469 -13.40 12.61 6.30
CA THR A 469 -14.61 12.20 7.03
C THR A 469 -14.91 13.18 8.16
N LEU A 470 -13.88 13.52 8.94
CA LEU A 470 -14.01 14.54 10.00
C LEU A 470 -14.50 15.87 9.42
N LEU A 471 -13.90 16.29 8.31
CA LEU A 471 -14.29 17.54 7.62
C LEU A 471 -15.74 17.47 7.13
N ALA A 472 -16.12 16.38 6.47
CA ALA A 472 -17.48 16.20 5.92
C ALA A 472 -18.53 16.24 7.02
N ARG A 473 -18.26 15.63 8.17
CA ARG A 473 -19.17 15.68 9.33
C ARG A 473 -19.41 17.11 9.79
N GLN A 474 -18.37 17.96 9.83
CA GLN A 474 -18.53 19.36 10.24
C GLN A 474 -19.24 20.21 9.17
N MET A 475 -19.10 19.88 7.89
CA MET A 475 -19.84 20.53 6.80
C MET A 475 -21.33 20.17 6.80
N SER A 476 -21.70 18.98 7.24
CA SER A 476 -23.08 18.48 7.18
C SER A 476 -23.95 18.98 8.34
N ILE A 477 -23.35 19.50 9.42
CA ILE A 477 -24.08 20.03 10.58
C ILE A 477 -24.70 21.40 10.27
N ILE A 478 -24.10 22.18 9.36
CA ILE A 478 -24.56 23.50 8.92
C ILE A 478 -25.17 23.40 7.52
#